data_0735501a2eab8c7653a9f81d8abf17ca
#
_entry.id   0735501a2eab8c7653a9f81d8abf17ca
#
_cell.length_a   1.000
_cell.length_b   1.000
_cell.length_c   1.000
_cell.angle_alpha   90.00
_cell.angle_beta   90.00
_cell.angle_gamma   90.00
#
_symmetry.space_group_name_H-M   'P 1'
#
loop_
_entity.id
_entity.type
_entity.pdbx_description
1 polymer ?
#
loop_
_entity_poly.entity_id
_entity_poly.type
_entity_poly.pdbx_seq_one_letter_code
_entity_poly.pdbx_strand_id
1 'polypeptide(L)'
;MTFTNNTDPIYIHCWANVMRTGEQIKEHNHGTYPHTFDHLSGHLGIMVDGTTITYYRIKDKILEEVNKEGLLTLFSSAYPHWTNQYNGNSTRITMAFDIRTPWQFNKDIIKKAKFLWKKI
;
A
#
# COMPACT_ATOMS: atom_id res chain seq x y z
N MET A 1 7.88 -3.75 -13.02
CA MET A 1 8.54 -2.52 -12.55
C MET A 1 10.04 -2.71 -12.61
N THR A 2 10.72 -1.85 -13.29
CA THR A 2 12.18 -1.90 -13.39
C THR A 2 12.75 -0.75 -12.57
N PHE A 3 13.57 -1.07 -11.58
CA PHE A 3 14.38 -0.07 -10.91
C PHE A 3 15.59 0.22 -11.79
N THR A 4 15.60 1.35 -12.45
CA THR A 4 16.78 1.82 -13.15
C THR A 4 17.67 2.53 -12.13
N ASN A 5 19.00 2.55 -12.40
CA ASN A 5 19.96 3.35 -11.62
C ASN A 5 19.72 4.85 -11.83
N ASN A 6 18.50 5.26 -11.65
CA ASN A 6 18.07 6.61 -11.91
C ASN A 6 18.29 7.45 -10.67
N THR A 7 18.87 8.61 -10.85
CA THR A 7 19.07 9.62 -9.80
C THR A 7 17.82 10.46 -9.55
N ASP A 8 16.70 10.13 -10.19
CA ASP A 8 15.45 10.84 -9.99
C ASP A 8 14.99 10.72 -8.53
N PRO A 9 14.46 11.81 -7.96
CA PRO A 9 13.97 11.78 -6.60
C PRO A 9 12.81 10.80 -6.44
N ILE A 10 12.77 10.17 -5.30
CA ILE A 10 11.67 9.28 -4.91
C ILE A 10 10.78 10.00 -3.90
N TYR A 11 9.48 9.88 -4.08
CA TYR A 11 8.47 10.45 -3.19
C TYR A 11 7.70 9.34 -2.50
N ILE A 12 7.40 9.54 -1.24
CA ILE A 12 6.62 8.62 -0.43
C ILE A 12 5.39 9.33 0.15
N HIS A 13 4.27 8.63 0.15
CA HIS A 13 3.06 9.00 0.87
C HIS A 13 2.72 7.88 1.85
N CYS A 14 2.63 8.20 3.13
CA CYS A 14 2.35 7.24 4.19
C CYS A 14 1.04 7.57 4.90
N TRP A 15 0.34 6.53 5.36
CA TRP A 15 -0.83 6.67 6.24
C TRP A 15 -0.93 5.46 7.17
N ALA A 16 -1.65 5.63 8.26
CA ALA A 16 -1.94 4.54 9.17
C ALA A 16 -3.31 3.93 8.87
N ASN A 17 -3.38 2.61 8.84
CA ASN A 17 -4.62 1.87 8.85
C ASN A 17 -4.85 1.34 10.26
N VAL A 18 -5.87 1.88 10.91
CA VAL A 18 -6.25 1.50 12.27
C VAL A 18 -7.56 0.73 12.20
N MET A 19 -7.54 -0.53 12.57
CA MET A 19 -8.71 -1.40 12.53
C MET A 19 -9.07 -1.89 13.92
N ARG A 20 -10.36 -1.80 14.21
CA ARG A 20 -10.98 -2.38 15.41
C ARG A 20 -11.66 -3.69 15.08
N THR A 21 -12.04 -4.43 16.11
CA THR A 21 -12.79 -5.68 15.95
C THR A 21 -14.02 -5.49 15.06
N GLY A 22 -14.17 -6.33 14.06
CA GLY A 22 -15.26 -6.30 13.08
C GLY A 22 -14.98 -5.48 11.82
N GLU A 23 -13.92 -4.70 11.79
CA GLU A 23 -13.54 -3.90 10.61
C GLU A 23 -12.70 -4.71 9.63
N GLN A 24 -12.70 -4.27 8.38
CA GLN A 24 -11.88 -4.85 7.31
C GLN A 24 -11.52 -3.79 6.28
N ILE A 25 -10.45 -4.02 5.56
CA ILE A 25 -10.10 -3.23 4.37
C ILE A 25 -10.68 -3.96 3.16
N LYS A 26 -11.57 -3.30 2.44
CA LYS A 26 -12.19 -3.84 1.23
C LYS A 26 -11.22 -3.88 0.06
N GLU A 27 -11.49 -4.73 -0.91
CA GLU A 27 -10.68 -4.84 -2.12
C GLU A 27 -10.54 -3.50 -2.84
N HIS A 28 -9.30 -3.08 -3.06
CA HIS A 28 -8.95 -1.84 -3.75
C HIS A 28 -7.55 -1.95 -4.34
N ASN A 29 -7.17 -0.98 -5.17
CA ASN A 29 -5.80 -0.78 -5.63
C ASN A 29 -5.41 0.69 -5.50
N HIS A 30 -4.14 1.02 -5.71
CA HIS A 30 -3.62 2.38 -5.51
C HIS A 30 -3.26 3.09 -6.81
N GLY A 31 -3.43 2.46 -7.94
CA GLY A 31 -3.15 3.08 -9.19
C GLY A 31 -3.75 2.31 -10.33
N THR A 32 -4.60 2.98 -11.08
CA THR A 32 -5.28 2.39 -12.22
C THR A 32 -5.06 3.23 -13.46
N TYR A 33 -4.96 2.50 -14.57
CA TYR A 33 -5.14 3.08 -15.88
C TYR A 33 -6.37 4.02 -15.91
N PRO A 34 -6.38 5.15 -16.65
CA PRO A 34 -5.32 5.54 -17.58
C PRO A 34 -4.35 6.58 -17.04
N HIS A 35 -4.46 7.02 -15.81
CA HIS A 35 -3.85 8.26 -15.35
C HIS A 35 -2.62 8.09 -14.47
N THR A 36 -2.32 6.87 -14.05
CA THR A 36 -1.13 6.59 -13.24
C THR A 36 -0.40 5.39 -13.79
N PHE A 37 0.92 5.54 -13.94
CA PHE A 37 1.78 4.39 -14.17
C PHE A 37 1.83 3.54 -12.90
N ASP A 38 2.07 2.27 -13.10
CA ASP A 38 2.30 1.34 -12.01
C ASP A 38 3.43 1.85 -11.10
N HIS A 39 3.18 1.91 -9.81
CA HIS A 39 4.14 2.33 -8.81
C HIS A 39 4.19 1.29 -7.68
N LEU A 40 5.08 1.48 -6.71
CA LEU A 40 5.15 0.61 -5.55
C LEU A 40 4.20 1.08 -4.47
N SER A 41 3.49 0.12 -3.91
CA SER A 41 2.76 0.25 -2.67
C SER A 41 3.36 -0.71 -1.64
N GLY A 42 3.07 -0.48 -0.39
CA GLY A 42 3.52 -1.37 0.66
C GLY A 42 2.85 -1.12 1.99
N HIS A 43 3.12 -2.00 2.91
CA HIS A 43 2.69 -1.83 4.29
C HIS A 43 3.67 -2.48 5.26
N LEU A 44 3.67 -1.96 6.48
CA LEU A 44 4.47 -2.43 7.61
C LEU A 44 3.51 -2.75 8.77
N GLY A 45 3.63 -3.94 9.34
CA GLY A 45 2.91 -4.28 10.56
C GLY A 45 3.48 -3.56 11.77
N ILE A 46 2.66 -2.74 12.44
CA ILE A 46 3.05 -1.99 13.64
C ILE A 46 2.50 -2.67 14.88
N MET A 47 1.21 -2.95 14.89
CA MET A 47 0.53 -3.65 15.98
C MET A 47 -0.44 -4.65 15.35
N VAL A 48 -0.06 -5.89 15.25
CA VAL A 48 -0.84 -6.96 14.65
C VAL A 48 -0.70 -8.22 15.49
N ASP A 49 -1.78 -8.97 15.63
CA ASP A 49 -1.84 -10.18 16.47
C ASP A 49 -1.74 -11.50 15.67
N GLY A 50 -1.51 -11.41 14.36
CA GLY A 50 -1.39 -12.57 13.48
C GLY A 50 -2.72 -13.16 13.01
N THR A 51 -3.86 -12.56 13.36
CA THR A 51 -5.19 -13.02 12.92
C THR A 51 -5.64 -12.38 11.61
N THR A 52 -4.95 -11.33 11.15
CA THR A 52 -5.28 -10.64 9.91
C THR A 52 -4.43 -11.15 8.76
N ILE A 53 -5.09 -11.41 7.66
CA ILE A 53 -4.49 -11.85 6.41
C ILE A 53 -4.74 -10.76 5.37
N THR A 54 -3.70 -10.37 4.65
CA THR A 54 -3.84 -9.54 3.45
C THR A 54 -3.84 -10.46 2.23
N TYR A 55 -4.81 -10.24 1.37
CA TYR A 55 -4.95 -10.95 0.10
C TYR A 55 -4.56 -10.04 -1.04
N TYR A 56 -3.86 -10.60 -2.03
CA TYR A 56 -3.44 -9.91 -3.24
C TYR A 56 -3.93 -10.67 -4.45
N ARG A 57 -4.60 -9.97 -5.38
CA ARG A 57 -5.00 -10.56 -6.65
C ARG A 57 -3.94 -10.24 -7.70
N ILE A 58 -3.27 -11.28 -8.16
CA ILE A 58 -2.21 -11.18 -9.18
C ILE A 58 -2.62 -12.07 -10.34
N LYS A 59 -3.09 -11.48 -11.43
CA LYS A 59 -3.70 -12.19 -12.55
C LYS A 59 -4.87 -13.05 -12.05
N ASP A 60 -4.79 -14.36 -12.24
CA ASP A 60 -5.85 -15.32 -11.85
C ASP A 60 -5.61 -15.94 -10.48
N LYS A 61 -4.59 -15.49 -9.76
CA LYS A 61 -4.19 -16.06 -8.47
C LYS A 61 -4.43 -15.08 -7.33
N ILE A 62 -4.78 -15.63 -6.18
CA ILE A 62 -4.86 -14.90 -4.92
C ILE A 62 -3.72 -15.39 -4.03
N LEU A 63 -2.86 -14.46 -3.62
CA LEU A 63 -1.83 -14.71 -2.63
C LEU A 63 -2.32 -14.26 -1.26
N GLU A 64 -1.96 -15.01 -0.24
CA GLU A 64 -2.30 -14.72 1.15
C GLU A 64 -1.02 -14.39 1.93
N GLU A 65 -1.10 -13.38 2.78
CA GLU A 65 -0.02 -13.01 3.68
C GLU A 65 -0.56 -12.75 5.07
N VAL A 66 -0.13 -13.55 6.03
CA VAL A 66 -0.41 -13.29 7.45
C VAL A 66 0.33 -12.04 7.87
N ASN A 67 -0.38 -11.06 8.41
CA ASN A 67 0.24 -9.85 8.91
C ASN A 67 1.05 -10.13 10.18
N LYS A 68 2.26 -9.59 10.24
CA LYS A 68 3.18 -9.74 11.38
C LYS A 68 3.79 -8.40 11.74
N GLU A 69 4.06 -8.19 13.01
CA GLU A 69 4.80 -7.01 13.46
C GLU A 69 6.20 -6.99 12.84
N GLY A 70 6.59 -5.83 12.33
CA GLY A 70 7.88 -5.63 11.67
C GLY A 70 7.98 -6.20 10.26
N LEU A 71 6.94 -6.87 9.74
CA LEU A 71 6.93 -7.37 8.37
C LEU A 71 6.61 -6.23 7.42
N LEU A 72 7.57 -5.93 6.55
CA LEU A 72 7.44 -4.98 5.46
C LEU A 72 7.12 -5.73 4.17
N THR A 73 6.03 -5.38 3.53
CA THR A 73 5.61 -5.96 2.25
C THR A 73 5.55 -4.88 1.19
N LEU A 74 6.15 -5.16 0.03
CA LEU A 74 6.10 -4.30 -1.16
C LEU A 74 5.39 -5.04 -2.29
N PHE A 75 4.55 -4.31 -3.02
CA PHE A 75 3.80 -4.86 -4.14
C PHE A 75 3.49 -3.78 -5.18
N SER A 76 3.15 -4.19 -6.39
CA SER A 76 2.68 -3.26 -7.42
C SER A 76 1.39 -2.58 -6.98
N SER A 77 1.32 -1.26 -7.16
CA SER A 77 0.12 -0.46 -6.87
C SER A 77 -1.11 -0.91 -7.64
N ALA A 78 -0.92 -1.58 -8.77
CA ALA A 78 -2.01 -2.07 -9.62
C ALA A 78 -2.68 -3.33 -9.04
N TYR A 79 -2.04 -4.04 -8.11
CA TYR A 79 -2.61 -5.26 -7.55
C TYR A 79 -3.77 -4.94 -6.60
N PRO A 80 -4.98 -5.43 -6.89
CA PRO A 80 -6.06 -5.38 -5.93
C PRO A 80 -5.69 -6.16 -4.67
N HIS A 81 -5.99 -5.59 -3.53
CA HIS A 81 -5.72 -6.22 -2.24
C HIS A 81 -6.80 -5.85 -1.22
N TRP A 82 -6.94 -6.70 -0.22
CA TRP A 82 -7.93 -6.58 0.84
C TRP A 82 -7.50 -7.38 2.06
N THR A 83 -8.22 -7.22 3.15
CA THR A 83 -8.01 -8.02 4.35
C THR A 83 -9.25 -8.85 4.68
N ASN A 84 -9.07 -9.91 5.48
CA ASN A 84 -10.20 -10.50 6.17
C ASN A 84 -10.74 -9.54 7.23
N GLN A 85 -11.91 -9.85 7.79
CA GLN A 85 -12.43 -9.12 8.92
C GLN A 85 -11.52 -9.33 10.14
N TYR A 86 -11.18 -8.24 10.83
CA TYR A 86 -10.38 -8.31 12.04
C TYR A 86 -11.25 -8.76 13.21
N ASN A 87 -10.87 -9.86 13.84
CA ASN A 87 -11.60 -10.45 14.96
C ASN A 87 -10.80 -10.47 16.26
N GLY A 88 -9.68 -9.75 16.31
CA GLY A 88 -8.86 -9.64 17.51
C GLY A 88 -9.48 -8.74 18.57
N ASN A 89 -8.94 -8.80 19.77
CA ASN A 89 -9.46 -8.07 20.94
C ASN A 89 -8.80 -6.70 21.14
N SER A 90 -7.79 -6.38 20.35
CA SER A 90 -7.06 -5.11 20.42
C SER A 90 -7.23 -4.32 19.13
N THR A 91 -6.53 -3.21 19.02
CA THR A 91 -6.49 -2.42 17.79
C THR A 91 -5.38 -2.95 16.89
N ARG A 92 -5.70 -3.20 15.62
CA ARG A 92 -4.70 -3.54 14.60
C ARG A 92 -4.21 -2.26 13.92
N ILE A 93 -2.90 -2.09 13.84
CA ILE A 93 -2.29 -0.93 13.20
C ILE A 93 -1.27 -1.39 12.17
N THR A 94 -1.41 -0.91 10.95
CA THR A 94 -0.37 -1.02 9.91
C THR A 94 -0.08 0.37 9.36
N MET A 95 1.16 0.58 8.96
CA MET A 95 1.53 1.75 8.17
C MET A 95 1.53 1.35 6.70
N ALA A 96 0.72 2.01 5.92
CA ALA A 96 0.69 1.83 4.47
C ALA A 96 1.40 2.99 3.78
N PHE A 97 1.90 2.75 2.59
CA PHE A 97 2.59 3.79 1.83
C PHE A 97 2.59 3.49 0.34
N ASP A 98 2.72 4.55 -0.45
CA ASP A 98 3.00 4.52 -1.88
C ASP A 98 4.33 5.20 -2.15
N ILE A 99 5.09 4.67 -3.10
CA ILE A 99 6.38 5.21 -3.55
C ILE A 99 6.29 5.50 -5.04
N ARG A 100 6.62 6.71 -5.43
CA ARG A 100 6.58 7.17 -6.83
C ARG A 100 7.82 7.97 -7.20
N THR A 101 8.14 7.93 -8.49
CA THR A 101 9.05 8.87 -9.14
C THR A 101 8.25 10.04 -9.74
N PRO A 102 8.88 11.21 -10.05
CA PRO A 102 8.13 12.39 -10.51
C PRO A 102 7.26 12.14 -11.75
N TRP A 103 7.75 11.38 -12.70
CA TRP A 103 7.04 11.13 -13.94
C TRP A 103 5.92 10.08 -13.82
N GLN A 104 5.79 9.44 -12.66
CA GLN A 104 4.64 8.59 -12.33
C GLN A 104 3.45 9.39 -11.80
N PHE A 105 3.60 10.69 -11.64
CA PHE A 105 2.51 11.60 -11.30
C PHE A 105 1.89 12.18 -12.57
N ASN A 106 0.56 12.28 -12.60
CA ASN A 106 -0.13 13.17 -13.51
C ASN A 106 0.18 14.63 -13.09
N LYS A 107 0.36 15.53 -14.05
CA LYS A 107 0.68 16.95 -13.77
C LYS A 107 -0.30 17.61 -12.81
N ASP A 108 -1.57 17.25 -12.85
CA ASP A 108 -2.59 17.79 -11.96
C ASP A 108 -2.51 17.18 -10.56
N ILE A 109 -2.12 15.93 -10.45
CA ILE A 109 -1.92 15.24 -9.16
C ILE A 109 -0.71 15.80 -8.44
N ILE A 110 0.36 16.16 -9.14
CA ILE A 110 1.55 16.78 -8.53
C ILE A 110 1.18 18.06 -7.77
N LYS A 111 0.33 18.91 -8.33
CA LYS A 111 -0.11 20.14 -7.67
C LYS A 111 -0.96 19.89 -6.45
N LYS A 112 -1.85 18.89 -6.49
CA LYS A 112 -2.76 18.53 -5.38
C LYS A 112 -2.08 17.70 -4.29
N ALA A 113 -1.14 16.83 -4.66
CA ALA A 113 -0.49 15.90 -3.75
C ALA A 113 0.80 16.45 -3.11
N LYS A 114 1.21 17.67 -3.44
CA LYS A 114 2.46 18.26 -2.97
C LYS A 114 2.61 18.30 -1.45
N PHE A 115 1.49 18.31 -0.72
CA PHE A 115 1.47 18.26 0.75
C PHE A 115 1.51 16.84 1.32
N LEU A 116 1.14 15.83 0.53
CA LEU A 116 1.00 14.45 0.97
C LEU A 116 2.25 13.63 0.66
N TRP A 117 2.99 14.02 -0.36
CA TRP A 117 4.15 13.28 -0.83
C TRP A 117 5.44 13.93 -0.33
N LYS A 118 6.31 13.12 0.23
CA LYS A 118 7.63 13.53 0.72
C LYS A 118 8.71 12.94 -0.16
N LYS A 119 9.63 13.81 -0.56
CA LYS A 119 10.87 13.38 -1.21
C LYS A 119 11.76 12.66 -0.20
N ILE A 120 12.23 11.53 -0.58
CA ILE A 120 13.21 10.77 0.20
C ILE A 120 14.61 11.14 -0.23
#